data_666ea8eb61809e0ffa890e670114e5b2
#
_entry.id   666ea8eb61809e0ffa890e670114e5b2
#
_cell.length_a   1.000
_cell.length_b   1.000
_cell.length_c   1.000
_cell.angle_alpha   90.00
_cell.angle_beta   90.00
_cell.angle_gamma   90.00
#
_symmetry.space_group_name_H-M   'P 1'
#
loop_
_entity.id
_entity.type
_entity.pdbx_description
1 polymer ?
#
loop_
_entity_poly.entity_id
_entity_poly.type
_entity_poly.pdbx_seq_one_letter_code
_entity_poly.pdbx_strand_id
1 'polypeptide(L)'
;MAGMLSGCGSERHSQVSRAAFRSTMDGKATDLYTLRNARGLEMTVTNFGGRVVELWVPDRDGNFADIVLGHDNLGAYVDQTGERFLGATIGRYGNRIAAGRFTLDGKEYTLPLNDGPNSLHGGAKGFDMVVWDVVEVTPQKIVLACLSPDGDQGYPGNLKVTMTYELTDD
;
A
#
# COMPACT_ATOMS: atom_id res chain seq x y z
N MET A 1 -12.49 42.88 25.98
CA MET A 1 -13.01 41.83 25.12
C MET A 1 -11.83 41.01 24.61
N ALA A 2 -11.62 39.84 25.20
CA ALA A 2 -10.56 38.93 24.76
C ALA A 2 -11.14 38.03 23.69
N GLY A 3 -10.71 38.20 22.44
CA GLY A 3 -11.06 37.32 21.33
C GLY A 3 -10.39 35.97 21.53
N MET A 4 -11.16 34.93 21.79
CA MET A 4 -10.68 33.56 21.70
C MET A 4 -10.43 33.26 20.21
N LEU A 5 -9.17 33.16 19.84
CA LEU A 5 -8.76 32.50 18.61
C LEU A 5 -9.04 31.01 18.79
N SER A 6 -10.17 30.57 18.27
CA SER A 6 -10.48 29.15 18.09
C SER A 6 -9.47 28.60 17.08
N GLY A 7 -8.44 27.93 17.58
CA GLY A 7 -7.52 27.17 16.75
C GLY A 7 -8.30 26.05 16.12
N CYS A 8 -8.58 26.13 14.82
CA CYS A 8 -9.10 25.03 14.02
C CYS A 8 -7.99 24.00 13.87
N GLY A 9 -7.80 23.19 14.91
CA GLY A 9 -7.07 21.95 14.81
C GLY A 9 -7.96 21.01 13.98
N SER A 10 -7.56 20.70 12.75
CA SER A 10 -8.28 19.73 11.94
C SER A 10 -8.36 18.41 12.73
N GLU A 11 -9.58 17.96 13.03
CA GLU A 11 -9.79 16.69 13.72
C GLU A 11 -9.13 15.56 12.92
N ARG A 12 -8.47 14.66 13.65
CA ARG A 12 -7.87 13.47 13.07
C ARG A 12 -8.95 12.42 12.89
N HIS A 13 -9.11 11.88 11.67
CA HIS A 13 -10.13 10.88 11.37
C HIS A 13 -9.64 9.46 11.61
N SER A 14 -8.36 9.16 11.30
CA SER A 14 -7.79 7.81 11.42
C SER A 14 -7.99 7.21 12.80
N GLN A 15 -8.54 6.00 12.82
CA GLN A 15 -8.79 5.18 14.00
C GLN A 15 -7.64 4.20 14.27
N VAL A 16 -6.75 4.02 13.30
CA VAL A 16 -5.68 3.02 13.36
C VAL A 16 -4.45 3.55 14.08
N SER A 17 -3.89 2.73 14.98
CA SER A 17 -2.68 3.08 15.71
C SER A 17 -1.43 2.89 14.86
N ARG A 18 -0.63 3.94 14.67
CA ARG A 18 0.69 3.85 14.03
C ARG A 18 1.58 2.78 14.68
N ALA A 19 1.51 2.62 16.00
CA ALA A 19 2.33 1.65 16.74
C ALA A 19 2.02 0.20 16.33
N ALA A 20 0.78 -0.09 15.90
CA ALA A 20 0.37 -1.42 15.45
C ALA A 20 0.96 -1.81 14.08
N PHE A 21 1.61 -0.86 13.37
CA PHE A 21 2.27 -1.09 12.08
C PHE A 21 3.79 -1.05 12.16
N ARG A 22 4.36 -0.77 13.34
CA ARG A 22 5.81 -0.71 13.53
C ARG A 22 6.38 -2.08 13.83
N SER A 23 7.27 -2.54 12.95
CA SER A 23 8.00 -3.78 13.10
C SER A 23 9.28 -3.72 12.24
N THR A 24 10.03 -4.82 12.22
CA THR A 24 11.13 -5.03 11.28
C THR A 24 10.88 -6.32 10.52
N MET A 25 10.85 -6.24 9.21
CA MET A 25 10.62 -7.36 8.31
C MET A 25 11.67 -7.36 7.19
N ASP A 26 12.28 -8.49 6.91
CA ASP A 26 13.37 -8.62 5.93
C ASP A 26 14.49 -7.56 6.11
N GLY A 27 14.79 -7.20 7.37
CA GLY A 27 15.79 -6.18 7.72
C GLY A 27 15.35 -4.73 7.48
N LYS A 28 14.10 -4.47 7.08
CA LYS A 28 13.53 -3.14 6.86
C LYS A 28 12.47 -2.80 7.90
N ALA A 29 12.44 -1.54 8.33
CA ALA A 29 11.40 -1.06 9.24
C ALA A 29 10.07 -0.85 8.50
N THR A 30 8.97 -1.33 9.10
CA THR A 30 7.62 -1.02 8.69
C THR A 30 7.04 0.12 9.54
N ASP A 31 6.16 0.93 8.96
CA ASP A 31 5.48 2.02 9.67
C ASP A 31 4.14 2.36 8.96
N LEU A 32 3.35 3.24 9.59
CA LEU A 32 2.13 3.81 9.04
C LEU A 32 2.31 5.33 8.88
N TYR A 33 1.96 5.83 7.72
CA TYR A 33 2.09 7.23 7.32
C TYR A 33 0.71 7.82 7.07
N THR A 34 0.47 9.00 7.64
CA THR A 34 -0.81 9.71 7.45
C THR A 34 -0.59 10.92 6.57
N LEU A 35 -1.33 10.97 5.47
CA LEU A 35 -1.41 12.12 4.57
C LEU A 35 -2.69 12.88 4.84
N ARG A 36 -2.65 14.21 4.70
CA ARG A 36 -3.83 15.07 4.89
C ARG A 36 -3.75 16.27 3.98
N ASN A 37 -4.84 16.59 3.30
CA ASN A 37 -4.96 17.81 2.50
C ASN A 37 -5.64 18.96 3.25
N ALA A 38 -5.70 20.14 2.63
CA ALA A 38 -6.32 21.33 3.22
C ALA A 38 -7.85 21.21 3.42
N ARG A 39 -8.49 20.29 2.71
CA ARG A 39 -9.94 20.00 2.85
C ARG A 39 -10.27 18.98 3.92
N GLY A 40 -9.27 18.44 4.62
CA GLY A 40 -9.46 17.46 5.68
C GLY A 40 -9.54 16.01 5.22
N LEU A 41 -9.37 15.72 3.89
CA LEU A 41 -9.20 14.34 3.46
C LEU A 41 -7.97 13.75 4.15
N GLU A 42 -8.09 12.53 4.63
CA GLU A 42 -7.01 11.82 5.31
C GLU A 42 -6.82 10.43 4.71
N MET A 43 -5.57 10.08 4.41
CA MET A 43 -5.19 8.75 3.92
C MET A 43 -4.11 8.18 4.83
N THR A 44 -4.25 6.95 5.26
CA THR A 44 -3.17 6.22 5.92
C THR A 44 -2.59 5.16 4.99
N VAL A 45 -1.26 5.13 4.91
CA VAL A 45 -0.50 4.21 4.05
C VAL A 45 0.55 3.49 4.87
N THR A 46 0.64 2.17 4.77
CA THR A 46 1.80 1.43 5.28
C THR A 46 2.79 1.13 4.15
N ASN A 47 4.08 1.20 4.46
CA ASN A 47 5.12 0.79 3.52
C ASN A 47 5.24 -0.74 3.38
N PHE A 48 4.52 -1.53 4.15
CA PHE A 48 4.36 -2.96 3.91
C PHE A 48 3.32 -3.18 2.81
N GLY A 49 3.76 -3.65 1.66
CA GLY A 49 2.93 -3.85 0.47
C GLY A 49 2.48 -2.54 -0.20
N GLY A 50 2.98 -1.37 0.24
CA GLY A 50 2.56 -0.07 -0.25
C GLY A 50 1.04 0.10 -0.18
N ARG A 51 0.44 -0.27 0.96
CA ARG A 51 -1.03 -0.38 1.12
C ARG A 51 -1.66 0.90 1.59
N VAL A 52 -2.77 1.26 0.97
CA VAL A 52 -3.73 2.20 1.57
C VAL A 52 -4.50 1.42 2.64
N VAL A 53 -4.42 1.89 3.88
CA VAL A 53 -5.07 1.26 5.05
C VAL A 53 -6.41 1.90 5.34
N GLU A 54 -6.49 3.24 5.27
CA GLU A 54 -7.71 4.02 5.42
C GLU A 54 -7.71 5.17 4.40
N LEU A 55 -8.90 5.56 3.95
CA LEU A 55 -9.13 6.78 3.17
C LEU A 55 -10.42 7.45 3.67
N TRP A 56 -10.28 8.50 4.45
CA TRP A 56 -11.37 9.26 5.02
C TRP A 56 -11.77 10.39 4.08
N VAL A 57 -13.00 10.35 3.63
CA VAL A 57 -13.58 11.35 2.71
C VAL A 57 -14.93 11.80 3.22
N PRO A 58 -15.35 13.06 2.96
CA PRO A 58 -16.67 13.53 3.32
C PRO A 58 -17.73 13.00 2.35
N ASP A 59 -18.90 12.70 2.89
CA ASP A 59 -20.11 12.53 2.09
C ASP A 59 -20.66 13.89 1.62
N ARG A 60 -21.80 13.89 0.92
CA ARG A 60 -22.46 15.11 0.43
C ARG A 60 -22.91 16.06 1.57
N ASP A 61 -23.08 15.55 2.78
CA ASP A 61 -23.52 16.30 3.95
C ASP A 61 -22.32 16.76 4.81
N GLY A 62 -21.08 16.42 4.39
CA GLY A 62 -19.83 16.78 5.06
C GLY A 62 -19.39 15.81 6.16
N ASN A 63 -20.06 14.66 6.34
CA ASN A 63 -19.66 13.66 7.32
C ASN A 63 -18.55 12.78 6.75
N PHE A 64 -17.44 12.69 7.47
CA PHE A 64 -16.31 11.86 7.06
C PHE A 64 -16.53 10.38 7.39
N ALA A 65 -16.18 9.51 6.45
CA ALA A 65 -16.16 8.06 6.62
C ALA A 65 -14.93 7.47 5.93
N ASP A 66 -14.42 6.36 6.48
CA ASP A 66 -13.43 5.54 5.80
C ASP A 66 -14.10 4.72 4.70
N ILE A 67 -13.58 4.82 3.49
CA ILE A 67 -14.12 4.13 2.31
C ILE A 67 -13.24 2.98 1.84
N VAL A 68 -12.20 2.61 2.59
CA VAL A 68 -11.25 1.54 2.27
C VAL A 68 -11.44 0.37 3.24
N LEU A 69 -11.51 -0.84 2.70
CA LEU A 69 -11.43 -2.04 3.50
C LEU A 69 -9.97 -2.34 3.86
N GLY A 70 -9.67 -2.46 5.15
CA GLY A 70 -8.34 -2.69 5.66
C GLY A 70 -8.33 -3.43 6.99
N HIS A 71 -7.13 -3.58 7.55
CA HIS A 71 -6.90 -4.14 8.88
C HIS A 71 -6.24 -3.11 9.80
N ASP A 72 -6.52 -3.20 11.09
CA ASP A 72 -6.06 -2.24 12.10
C ASP A 72 -4.61 -2.46 12.56
N ASN A 73 -3.94 -3.51 12.04
CA ASN A 73 -2.58 -3.85 12.42
C ASN A 73 -1.81 -4.58 11.32
N LEU A 74 -0.48 -4.50 11.38
CA LEU A 74 0.42 -5.13 10.43
C LEU A 74 0.29 -6.66 10.40
N GLY A 75 0.10 -7.29 11.59
CA GLY A 75 0.05 -8.75 11.71
C GLY A 75 -1.03 -9.37 10.83
N ALA A 76 -2.22 -8.77 10.80
CA ALA A 76 -3.32 -9.27 9.98
C ALA A 76 -3.02 -9.25 8.46
N TYR A 77 -2.25 -8.27 7.99
CA TYR A 77 -1.76 -8.24 6.60
C TYR A 77 -0.68 -9.28 6.33
N VAL A 78 0.25 -9.47 7.26
CA VAL A 78 1.34 -10.45 7.17
C VAL A 78 0.79 -11.87 7.17
N ASP A 79 -0.16 -12.15 8.07
CA ASP A 79 -0.80 -13.45 8.23
C ASP A 79 -1.86 -13.72 7.14
N GLN A 80 -2.09 -12.73 6.25
CA GLN A 80 -3.07 -12.80 5.17
C GLN A 80 -4.48 -13.14 5.70
N THR A 81 -4.84 -12.56 6.85
CA THR A 81 -6.16 -12.77 7.47
C THR A 81 -7.26 -12.26 6.54
N GLY A 82 -8.21 -13.12 6.21
CA GLY A 82 -9.28 -12.79 5.26
C GLY A 82 -8.77 -12.53 3.85
N GLU A 83 -9.05 -11.33 3.29
CA GLU A 83 -8.65 -10.96 1.91
C GLU A 83 -7.21 -10.42 1.89
N ARG A 84 -6.31 -11.13 1.20
CA ARG A 84 -4.88 -10.82 1.16
C ARG A 84 -4.54 -9.45 0.58
N PHE A 85 -5.27 -9.02 -0.46
CA PHE A 85 -4.83 -7.92 -1.32
C PHE A 85 -5.46 -6.57 -0.99
N LEU A 86 -6.13 -6.44 0.15
CA LEU A 86 -6.75 -5.18 0.60
C LEU A 86 -5.74 -4.02 0.54
N GLY A 87 -6.07 -2.98 -0.20
CA GLY A 87 -5.29 -1.76 -0.36
C GLY A 87 -3.90 -1.89 -0.98
N ALA A 88 -3.47 -3.10 -1.38
CA ALA A 88 -2.10 -3.40 -1.74
C ALA A 88 -1.69 -2.89 -3.12
N THR A 89 -0.39 -2.56 -3.25
CA THR A 89 0.25 -2.42 -4.56
C THR A 89 0.46 -3.80 -5.19
N ILE A 90 -0.06 -3.97 -6.40
CA ILE A 90 -0.02 -5.24 -7.12
C ILE A 90 1.09 -5.23 -8.19
N GLY A 91 1.87 -6.28 -8.23
CA GLY A 91 2.96 -6.46 -9.20
C GLY A 91 3.81 -7.73 -8.91
N ARG A 92 4.69 -8.11 -9.92
CA ARG A 92 4.92 -7.35 -11.18
C ARG A 92 3.73 -7.35 -12.13
N TYR A 93 2.90 -8.39 -12.16
CA TYR A 93 1.76 -8.52 -13.05
C TYR A 93 0.47 -8.55 -12.23
N GLY A 94 -0.50 -7.73 -12.65
CA GLY A 94 -1.82 -7.68 -12.01
C GLY A 94 -2.76 -8.73 -12.56
N ASN A 95 -3.52 -9.39 -11.67
CA ASN A 95 -4.42 -10.49 -12.01
C ASN A 95 -3.66 -11.77 -12.42
N ARG A 96 -4.28 -12.66 -13.20
CA ARG A 96 -3.83 -14.04 -13.44
C ARG A 96 -2.98 -14.19 -14.68
N ILE A 97 -1.92 -15.00 -14.57
CA ILE A 97 -1.21 -15.60 -15.71
C ILE A 97 -1.54 -17.09 -15.71
N ALA A 98 -2.21 -17.54 -16.76
CA ALA A 98 -2.65 -18.93 -16.91
C ALA A 98 -1.46 -19.89 -16.88
N ALA A 99 -1.59 -20.97 -16.12
CA ALA A 99 -0.54 -21.96 -15.89
C ALA A 99 0.80 -21.38 -15.38
N GLY A 100 0.81 -20.11 -14.91
CA GLY A 100 2.02 -19.41 -14.50
C GLY A 100 3.07 -19.30 -15.61
N ARG A 101 2.69 -19.25 -16.89
CA ARG A 101 3.63 -19.22 -18.01
C ARG A 101 3.35 -18.10 -18.98
N PHE A 102 4.42 -17.47 -19.46
CA PHE A 102 4.36 -16.48 -20.54
C PHE A 102 5.64 -16.53 -21.37
N THR A 103 5.55 -16.00 -22.59
CA THR A 103 6.70 -15.86 -23.50
C THR A 103 7.01 -14.38 -23.67
N LEU A 104 8.28 -14.02 -23.52
CA LEU A 104 8.80 -12.68 -23.77
C LEU A 104 10.07 -12.79 -24.61
N ASP A 105 10.11 -12.10 -25.74
CA ASP A 105 11.23 -12.14 -26.69
C ASP A 105 11.65 -13.55 -27.11
N GLY A 106 10.66 -14.43 -27.34
CA GLY A 106 10.85 -15.80 -27.76
C GLY A 106 11.32 -16.77 -26.67
N LYS A 107 11.51 -16.31 -25.43
CA LYS A 107 11.87 -17.13 -24.28
C LYS A 107 10.66 -17.36 -23.38
N GLU A 108 10.41 -18.62 -23.00
CA GLU A 108 9.38 -18.96 -22.01
C GLU A 108 9.89 -18.73 -20.60
N TYR A 109 9.00 -18.18 -19.75
CA TYR A 109 9.19 -17.97 -18.33
C TYR A 109 8.10 -18.70 -17.55
N THR A 110 8.49 -19.27 -16.40
CA THR A 110 7.58 -19.97 -15.50
C THR A 110 7.57 -19.27 -14.15
N LEU A 111 6.37 -18.99 -13.66
CA LEU A 111 6.10 -18.33 -12.38
C LEU A 111 5.56 -19.33 -11.36
N PRO A 112 5.74 -19.09 -10.05
CA PRO A 112 5.07 -19.85 -9.00
C PRO A 112 3.54 -19.79 -9.16
N LEU A 113 2.89 -20.93 -8.89
CA LEU A 113 1.43 -21.02 -8.87
C LEU A 113 0.96 -20.73 -7.44
N ASN A 114 0.14 -19.70 -7.27
CA ASN A 114 -0.41 -19.26 -5.99
C ASN A 114 -1.93 -19.08 -6.01
N ASP A 115 -2.59 -19.46 -7.11
CA ASP A 115 -4.03 -19.42 -7.28
C ASP A 115 -4.47 -20.62 -8.14
N GLY A 116 -4.55 -21.81 -7.51
CA GLY A 116 -4.82 -23.05 -8.22
C GLY A 116 -3.80 -23.28 -9.33
N PRO A 117 -4.24 -23.42 -10.60
CA PRO A 117 -3.33 -23.64 -11.73
C PRO A 117 -2.68 -22.36 -12.26
N ASN A 118 -2.90 -21.20 -11.64
CA ASN A 118 -2.47 -19.90 -12.15
C ASN A 118 -1.45 -19.22 -11.22
N SER A 119 -0.69 -18.28 -11.78
CA SER A 119 0.02 -17.25 -11.00
C SER A 119 -0.89 -16.02 -10.88
N LEU A 120 -1.04 -15.50 -9.67
CA LEU A 120 -1.91 -14.37 -9.35
C LEU A 120 -1.09 -13.24 -8.71
N HIS A 121 -1.31 -12.01 -9.18
CA HIS A 121 -0.83 -10.79 -8.55
C HIS A 121 0.68 -10.76 -8.24
N GLY A 122 1.50 -11.31 -9.13
CA GLY A 122 2.96 -11.29 -9.00
C GLY A 122 3.56 -12.48 -8.26
N GLY A 123 2.73 -13.45 -7.79
CA GLY A 123 3.20 -14.69 -7.20
C GLY A 123 3.03 -14.78 -5.68
N ALA A 124 3.69 -15.73 -5.06
CA ALA A 124 3.57 -16.02 -3.63
C ALA A 124 4.06 -14.85 -2.76
N LYS A 125 5.12 -14.17 -3.18
CA LYS A 125 5.67 -12.96 -2.54
C LYS A 125 5.70 -11.81 -3.55
N GLY A 126 4.51 -11.35 -3.98
CA GLY A 126 4.36 -10.18 -4.85
C GLY A 126 4.62 -8.86 -4.13
N PHE A 127 4.38 -7.75 -4.80
CA PHE A 127 4.61 -6.40 -4.25
C PHE A 127 3.80 -6.09 -2.99
N ASP A 128 2.70 -6.81 -2.79
CA ASP A 128 1.87 -6.77 -1.59
C ASP A 128 2.56 -7.28 -0.31
N MET A 129 3.62 -8.09 -0.45
CA MET A 129 4.38 -8.70 0.65
C MET A 129 5.79 -8.13 0.80
N VAL A 130 6.10 -7.02 0.11
CA VAL A 130 7.40 -6.35 0.17
C VAL A 130 7.34 -5.15 1.11
N VAL A 131 8.39 -4.95 1.91
CA VAL A 131 8.60 -3.68 2.61
C VAL A 131 9.26 -2.69 1.66
N TRP A 132 8.50 -1.66 1.28
CA TRP A 132 8.97 -0.62 0.39
C TRP A 132 9.85 0.38 1.12
N ASP A 133 10.87 0.89 0.43
CA ASP A 133 11.69 2.00 0.93
C ASP A 133 10.90 3.30 0.82
N VAL A 134 10.89 4.07 1.90
CA VAL A 134 10.24 5.39 1.92
C VAL A 134 11.24 6.42 1.41
N VAL A 135 10.95 6.99 0.24
CA VAL A 135 11.83 7.95 -0.45
C VAL A 135 11.53 9.37 -0.02
N GLU A 136 10.25 9.70 0.12
CA GLU A 136 9.77 11.04 0.50
C GLU A 136 8.47 10.93 1.29
N VAL A 137 8.31 11.79 2.30
CA VAL A 137 7.04 12.00 3.00
C VAL A 137 6.84 13.49 3.21
N THR A 138 5.69 13.99 2.80
CA THR A 138 5.19 15.33 3.12
C THR A 138 3.79 15.20 3.77
N PRO A 139 3.17 16.28 4.25
CA PRO A 139 1.82 16.19 4.77
C PRO A 139 0.78 15.64 3.79
N GLN A 140 0.98 15.81 2.47
CA GLN A 140 0.03 15.41 1.43
C GLN A 140 0.53 14.30 0.51
N LYS A 141 1.82 13.92 0.58
CA LYS A 141 2.43 12.98 -0.36
C LYS A 141 3.34 11.97 0.32
N ILE A 142 3.32 10.74 -0.15
CA ILE A 142 4.34 9.73 0.14
C ILE A 142 4.85 9.13 -1.16
N VAL A 143 6.17 8.97 -1.25
CA VAL A 143 6.86 8.27 -2.36
C VAL A 143 7.52 7.03 -1.80
N LEU A 144 7.16 5.90 -2.35
CA LEU A 144 7.69 4.58 -2.01
C LEU A 144 8.45 4.00 -3.20
N ALA A 145 9.51 3.25 -2.92
CA ALA A 145 10.28 2.56 -3.97
C ALA A 145 10.62 1.13 -3.56
N CYS A 146 10.74 0.26 -4.54
CA CYS A 146 11.33 -1.06 -4.35
C CYS A 146 12.12 -1.49 -5.58
N LEU A 147 13.05 -2.41 -5.39
CA LEU A 147 13.73 -3.14 -6.44
C LEU A 147 13.28 -4.60 -6.40
N SER A 148 12.68 -5.08 -7.47
CA SER A 148 12.43 -6.49 -7.73
C SER A 148 13.58 -6.99 -8.61
N PRO A 149 14.47 -7.86 -8.11
CA PRO A 149 15.67 -8.29 -8.86
C PRO A 149 15.31 -9.27 -9.98
N ASP A 150 16.26 -9.50 -10.89
CA ASP A 150 16.12 -10.53 -11.91
C ASP A 150 15.83 -11.89 -11.28
N GLY A 151 14.83 -12.60 -11.82
CA GLY A 151 14.36 -13.88 -11.33
C GLY A 151 13.39 -13.82 -10.13
N ASP A 152 13.11 -12.63 -9.59
CA ASP A 152 12.11 -12.47 -8.52
C ASP A 152 10.76 -13.02 -8.95
N GLN A 153 10.20 -13.96 -8.17
CA GLN A 153 8.98 -14.73 -8.51
C GLN A 153 8.98 -15.31 -9.94
N GLY A 154 10.16 -15.59 -10.52
CA GLY A 154 10.33 -16.11 -11.87
C GLY A 154 10.29 -15.06 -13.00
N TYR A 155 10.09 -13.79 -12.68
CA TYR A 155 10.10 -12.71 -13.67
C TYR A 155 11.52 -12.31 -14.08
N PRO A 156 11.79 -12.04 -15.37
CA PRO A 156 13.11 -11.64 -15.84
C PRO A 156 13.42 -10.17 -15.57
N GLY A 157 14.69 -9.89 -15.44
CA GLY A 157 15.26 -8.54 -15.37
C GLY A 157 15.03 -7.84 -14.04
N ASN A 158 15.89 -6.88 -13.73
CA ASN A 158 15.72 -5.98 -12.59
C ASN A 158 14.62 -4.95 -12.88
N LEU A 159 13.64 -4.84 -11.98
CA LEU A 159 12.58 -3.85 -12.08
C LEU A 159 12.62 -2.91 -10.87
N LYS A 160 13.02 -1.66 -11.11
CA LYS A 160 12.91 -0.59 -10.11
C LYS A 160 11.54 0.06 -10.22
N VAL A 161 10.79 0.06 -9.13
CA VAL A 161 9.43 0.60 -9.07
C VAL A 161 9.42 1.78 -8.11
N THR A 162 8.76 2.86 -8.52
CA THR A 162 8.45 4.00 -7.66
C THR A 162 6.93 4.21 -7.69
N MET A 163 6.33 4.38 -6.53
CA MET A 163 4.92 4.63 -6.34
C MET A 163 4.71 5.90 -5.52
N THR A 164 3.77 6.71 -5.93
CA THR A 164 3.41 7.95 -5.23
C THR A 164 1.93 7.94 -4.90
N TYR A 165 1.62 8.24 -3.64
CA TYR A 165 0.28 8.64 -3.21
C TYR A 165 0.30 10.12 -2.85
N GLU A 166 -0.67 10.87 -3.34
CA GLU A 166 -0.80 12.30 -3.11
C GLU A 166 -2.27 12.68 -2.96
N LEU A 167 -2.57 13.46 -1.93
CA LEU A 167 -3.87 14.10 -1.74
C LEU A 167 -3.77 15.55 -2.22
N THR A 168 -4.45 15.86 -3.32
CA THR A 168 -4.54 17.23 -3.84
C THR A 168 -5.62 18.03 -3.10
N ASP A 169 -5.59 19.35 -3.22
CA ASP A 169 -6.56 20.25 -2.56
C ASP A 169 -7.80 20.56 -3.43
N ASP A 170 -7.86 20.02 -4.64
CA ASP A 170 -8.94 20.20 -5.62
C ASP A 170 -9.87 18.96 -5.75
#